data_398431a2e3143ae20d20daddfc73bc9b
#
_entry.id   398431a2e3143ae20d20daddfc73bc9b
#
_cell.length_a   1.000
_cell.length_b   1.000
_cell.length_c   1.000
_cell.angle_alpha   90.00
_cell.angle_beta   90.00
_cell.angle_gamma   90.00
#
_symmetry.space_group_name_H-M   'P 1'
#
loop_
_entity.id
_entity.type
_entity.pdbx_description
1 polymer ?
#
loop_
_entity_poly.entity_id
_entity_poly.type
_entity_poly.pdbx_seq_one_letter_code
_entity_poly.pdbx_strand_id
1 'polypeptide(L)'
;ILNEHYAHLAQRPFFQRVKSSMEAAPIIAMCLEGVEAVTVVHALAGPTNGRNAPAGTIRGNYCMSCQENIVHTSDSHETAAIEIKRFFRPEELYDWQPATFDYLYANDEY
;
A
#
# COMPACT_ATOMS: atom_id res chain seq x y z
N ILE A 1 -6.75 -4.15 -14.03
CA ILE A 1 -6.56 -3.87 -12.59
C ILE A 1 -6.43 -2.38 -12.33
N LEU A 2 -5.56 -1.66 -13.02
CA LEU A 2 -5.38 -0.23 -12.79
C LEU A 2 -6.64 0.58 -13.13
N ASN A 3 -7.34 0.26 -14.20
CA ASN A 3 -8.60 0.94 -14.53
C ASN A 3 -9.67 0.72 -13.47
N GLU A 4 -9.74 -0.48 -12.91
CA GLU A 4 -10.67 -0.80 -11.83
C GLU A 4 -10.27 -0.11 -10.52
N HIS A 5 -8.99 -0.19 -10.18
CA HIS A 5 -8.45 0.39 -8.93
C HIS A 5 -8.66 1.89 -8.87
N TYR A 6 -8.44 2.60 -9.98
CA TYR A 6 -8.55 4.05 -10.05
C TYR A 6 -9.84 4.54 -10.72
N ALA A 7 -10.89 3.71 -10.78
CA ALA A 7 -12.14 4.06 -11.45
C ALA A 7 -12.74 5.38 -10.93
N HIS A 8 -12.64 5.63 -9.62
CA HIS A 8 -13.13 6.87 -8.99
C HIS A 8 -12.34 8.11 -9.42
N LEU A 9 -11.16 7.94 -9.99
CA LEU A 9 -10.30 9.01 -10.47
C LEU A 9 -10.31 9.17 -11.99
N ALA A 10 -11.01 8.28 -12.73
CA ALA A 10 -10.95 8.20 -14.19
C ALA A 10 -11.34 9.51 -14.88
N GLN A 11 -12.18 10.33 -14.24
CA GLN A 11 -12.63 11.62 -14.75
C GLN A 11 -11.66 12.76 -14.43
N ARG A 12 -10.65 12.53 -13.63
CA ARG A 12 -9.70 13.57 -13.21
C ARG A 12 -8.56 13.72 -14.22
N PRO A 13 -8.08 14.95 -14.48
CA PRO A 13 -7.04 15.18 -15.47
C PRO A 13 -5.74 14.40 -15.25
N PHE A 14 -5.38 14.10 -13.99
CA PHE A 14 -4.13 13.41 -13.67
C PHE A 14 -4.22 11.89 -13.79
N PHE A 15 -5.40 11.32 -14.06
CA PHE A 15 -5.58 9.86 -14.10
C PHE A 15 -4.59 9.17 -15.04
N GLN A 16 -4.45 9.68 -16.26
CA GLN A 16 -3.55 9.05 -17.24
C GLN A 16 -2.09 9.11 -16.81
N ARG A 17 -1.68 10.17 -16.14
CA ARG A 17 -0.31 10.26 -15.63
C ARG A 17 -0.05 9.27 -14.50
N VAL A 18 -1.01 9.13 -13.57
CA VAL A 18 -0.91 8.14 -12.49
C VAL A 18 -0.86 6.73 -13.07
N LYS A 19 -1.74 6.41 -14.01
CA LYS A 19 -1.78 5.12 -14.67
C LYS A 19 -0.47 4.82 -15.40
N SER A 20 0.04 5.79 -16.17
CA SER A 20 1.30 5.62 -16.91
C SER A 20 2.48 5.41 -15.96
N SER A 21 2.52 6.13 -14.84
CA SER A 21 3.55 5.95 -13.82
C SER A 21 3.52 4.53 -13.24
N MET A 22 2.34 4.02 -12.92
CA MET A 22 2.18 2.66 -12.38
C MET A 22 2.52 1.57 -13.40
N GLU A 23 2.34 1.83 -14.69
CA GLU A 23 2.61 0.89 -15.77
C GLU A 23 4.05 0.97 -16.29
N ALA A 24 4.84 1.96 -15.86
CA ALA A 24 6.19 2.21 -16.39
C ALA A 24 7.16 1.07 -16.12
N ALA A 25 6.96 0.30 -15.05
CA ALA A 25 7.83 -0.79 -14.64
C ALA A 25 7.02 -1.86 -13.92
N PRO A 26 7.53 -3.08 -13.80
CA PRO A 26 6.92 -4.10 -12.96
C PRO A 26 6.77 -3.62 -11.52
N ILE A 27 5.69 -4.03 -10.86
CA ILE A 27 5.43 -3.71 -9.46
C ILE A 27 5.39 -4.98 -8.64
N ILE A 28 5.61 -4.82 -7.34
CA ILE A 28 5.42 -5.89 -6.36
C ILE A 28 4.16 -5.55 -5.56
N ALA A 29 3.19 -6.47 -5.55
CA ALA A 29 2.00 -6.35 -4.74
C ALA A 29 2.13 -7.26 -3.52
N MET A 30 1.81 -6.72 -2.34
CA MET A 30 1.90 -7.47 -1.08
C MET A 30 0.61 -7.36 -0.29
N CYS A 31 0.18 -8.48 0.30
CA CYS A 31 -0.87 -8.50 1.29
C CYS A 31 -0.22 -8.66 2.66
N LEU A 32 -0.35 -7.65 3.49
CA LEU A 32 0.28 -7.61 4.81
C LEU A 32 -0.75 -7.79 5.91
N GLU A 33 -0.39 -8.55 6.93
CA GLU A 33 -1.24 -8.83 8.07
C GLU A 33 -0.51 -8.48 9.36
N GLY A 34 -1.22 -7.89 10.31
CA GLY A 34 -0.66 -7.54 11.62
C GLY A 34 -1.65 -6.72 12.42
N VAL A 35 -1.35 -6.51 13.68
CA VAL A 35 -2.15 -5.65 14.56
C VAL A 35 -2.07 -4.21 14.03
N GLU A 36 -3.22 -3.61 13.77
CA GLU A 36 -3.33 -2.26 13.20
C GLU A 36 -2.54 -2.09 11.90
N ALA A 37 -2.54 -3.13 11.06
CA ALA A 37 -1.70 -3.17 9.86
C ALA A 37 -1.90 -1.97 8.95
N VAL A 38 -3.14 -1.54 8.71
CA VAL A 38 -3.43 -0.39 7.83
C VAL A 38 -2.74 0.87 8.36
N THR A 39 -2.91 1.17 9.65
CA THR A 39 -2.31 2.34 10.28
C THR A 39 -0.79 2.29 10.25
N VAL A 40 -0.22 1.14 10.60
CA VAL A 40 1.24 0.97 10.64
C VAL A 40 1.86 1.09 9.26
N VAL A 41 1.29 0.42 8.27
CA VAL A 41 1.80 0.46 6.88
C VAL A 41 1.66 1.85 6.29
N HIS A 42 0.54 2.51 6.55
CA HIS A 42 0.31 3.88 6.09
C HIS A 42 1.36 4.85 6.67
N ALA A 43 1.66 4.70 7.95
CA ALA A 43 2.69 5.50 8.62
C ALA A 43 4.09 5.24 8.05
N LEU A 44 4.40 3.97 7.72
CA LEU A 44 5.68 3.61 7.11
C LEU A 44 5.84 4.21 5.72
N ALA A 45 4.77 4.27 4.94
CA ALA A 45 4.81 4.85 3.60
C ALA A 45 5.03 6.36 3.64
N GLY A 46 4.43 7.05 4.60
CA GLY A 46 4.48 8.49 4.72
C GLY A 46 3.43 9.20 3.85
N PRO A 47 3.31 10.53 3.97
CA PRO A 47 2.34 11.30 3.18
C PRO A 47 2.61 11.21 1.68
N THR A 48 1.56 11.40 0.90
CA THR A 48 1.55 11.21 -0.55
C THR A 48 2.63 12.01 -1.27
N ASN A 49 2.84 13.26 -0.88
CA ASN A 49 3.91 14.07 -1.45
C ASN A 49 5.23 13.76 -0.75
N GLY A 50 6.14 13.12 -1.48
CA GLY A 50 7.43 12.70 -0.93
C GLY A 50 8.26 13.83 -0.35
N ARG A 51 8.15 15.04 -0.89
CA ARG A 51 8.87 16.20 -0.35
C ARG A 51 8.41 16.63 1.03
N ASN A 52 7.19 16.27 1.41
CA ASN A 52 6.62 16.55 2.73
C ASN A 52 6.75 15.39 3.69
N ALA A 53 7.26 14.25 3.22
CA ALA A 53 7.36 13.04 4.03
C ALA A 53 8.60 13.10 4.91
N PRO A 54 8.47 12.73 6.20
CA PRO A 54 9.63 12.70 7.11
C PRO A 54 10.64 11.63 6.70
N ALA A 55 11.90 11.88 7.00
CA ALA A 55 12.95 10.88 6.86
C ALA A 55 12.60 9.65 7.69
N GLY A 56 12.90 8.46 7.18
CA GLY A 56 12.55 7.20 7.81
C GLY A 56 11.27 6.58 7.26
N THR A 57 10.44 7.35 6.57
CA THR A 57 9.32 6.80 5.78
C THR A 57 9.82 6.42 4.40
N ILE A 58 9.08 5.54 3.72
CA ILE A 58 9.44 5.12 2.36
C ILE A 58 9.47 6.33 1.44
N ARG A 59 8.43 7.15 1.45
CA ARG A 59 8.36 8.34 0.61
C ARG A 59 9.36 9.40 1.02
N GLY A 60 9.62 9.55 2.32
CA GLY A 60 10.62 10.50 2.80
C GLY A 60 12.03 10.18 2.34
N ASN A 61 12.35 8.88 2.27
CA ASN A 61 13.68 8.44 1.87
C ASN A 61 13.88 8.37 0.35
N TYR A 62 12.82 8.08 -0.43
CA TYR A 62 12.98 7.69 -1.82
C TYR A 62 12.10 8.46 -2.81
N CYS A 63 11.22 9.33 -2.35
CA CYS A 63 10.22 9.97 -3.21
C CYS A 63 10.36 11.48 -3.20
N MET A 64 10.21 12.10 -4.36
CA MET A 64 10.25 13.56 -4.53
C MET A 64 8.96 14.13 -5.10
N SER A 65 8.00 13.29 -5.44
CA SER A 65 6.82 13.67 -6.20
C SER A 65 5.54 13.34 -5.44
N CYS A 66 4.45 14.00 -5.78
CA CYS A 66 3.11 13.66 -5.33
C CYS A 66 2.48 12.58 -6.20
N GLN A 67 2.69 12.64 -7.51
CA GLN A 67 2.12 11.66 -8.46
C GLN A 67 2.98 10.43 -8.61
N GLU A 68 4.27 10.60 -8.68
CA GLU A 68 5.23 9.49 -8.74
C GLU A 68 5.72 9.19 -7.33
N ASN A 69 4.79 8.70 -6.51
CA ASN A 69 5.01 8.54 -5.07
C ASN A 69 5.43 7.13 -4.66
N ILE A 70 5.84 6.33 -5.62
CA ILE A 70 6.55 5.04 -5.56
C ILE A 70 5.83 3.90 -4.85
N VAL A 71 4.88 4.17 -3.99
CA VAL A 71 4.16 3.13 -3.24
C VAL A 71 2.70 3.52 -3.08
N HIS A 72 1.82 2.51 -3.14
CA HIS A 72 0.42 2.65 -2.77
C HIS A 72 0.16 1.83 -1.51
N THR A 73 -0.62 2.36 -0.59
CA THR A 73 -1.10 1.64 0.58
C THR A 73 -2.60 1.84 0.73
N SER A 74 -3.29 0.84 1.26
CA SER A 74 -4.73 0.94 1.52
C SER A 74 -5.01 1.92 2.65
N ASP A 75 -6.06 2.72 2.50
CA ASP A 75 -6.42 3.79 3.45
C ASP A 75 -7.18 3.30 4.68
N SER A 76 -7.86 2.15 4.56
CA SER A 76 -8.72 1.62 5.61
C SER A 76 -8.85 0.11 5.47
N HIS A 77 -9.40 -0.53 6.50
CA HIS A 77 -9.73 -1.97 6.42
C HIS A 77 -10.69 -2.28 5.28
N GLU A 78 -11.69 -1.43 5.07
CA GLU A 78 -12.66 -1.60 4.01
C GLU A 78 -12.01 -1.52 2.64
N THR A 79 -11.18 -0.51 2.44
CA THR A 79 -10.43 -0.35 1.20
C THR A 79 -9.45 -1.49 1.00
N ALA A 80 -8.76 -1.93 2.06
CA ALA A 80 -7.84 -3.05 1.99
C ALA A 80 -8.55 -4.33 1.54
N ALA A 81 -9.72 -4.62 2.09
CA ALA A 81 -10.50 -5.81 1.71
C ALA A 81 -10.86 -5.78 0.22
N ILE A 82 -11.26 -4.62 -0.29
CA ILE A 82 -11.59 -4.44 -1.71
C ILE A 82 -10.34 -4.60 -2.58
N GLU A 83 -9.25 -3.96 -2.20
CA GLU A 83 -8.01 -3.98 -2.97
C GLU A 83 -7.36 -5.36 -2.99
N ILE A 84 -7.39 -6.09 -1.88
CA ILE A 84 -6.89 -7.47 -1.83
C ILE A 84 -7.61 -8.34 -2.86
N LYS A 85 -8.94 -8.26 -2.92
CA LYS A 85 -9.72 -9.03 -3.90
C LYS A 85 -9.42 -8.61 -5.34
N ARG A 86 -9.03 -7.36 -5.54
CA ARG A 86 -8.73 -6.81 -6.85
C ARG A 86 -7.38 -7.30 -7.38
N PHE A 87 -6.39 -7.40 -6.49
CA PHE A 87 -5.01 -7.75 -6.85
C PHE A 87 -4.66 -9.23 -6.67
N PHE A 88 -5.39 -9.96 -5.82
CA PHE A 88 -5.08 -11.34 -5.49
C PHE A 88 -6.26 -12.26 -5.68
N ARG A 89 -5.99 -13.47 -6.17
CA ARG A 89 -6.94 -14.58 -6.11
C ARG A 89 -6.82 -15.26 -4.74
N PRO A 90 -7.89 -15.92 -4.23
CA PRO A 90 -7.81 -16.56 -2.91
C PRO A 90 -6.66 -17.56 -2.78
N GLU A 91 -6.33 -18.30 -3.84
CA GLU A 91 -5.24 -19.27 -3.82
C GLU A 91 -3.84 -18.64 -3.79
N GLU A 92 -3.75 -17.33 -3.97
CA GLU A 92 -2.48 -16.60 -3.87
C GLU A 92 -2.19 -16.10 -2.46
N LEU A 93 -3.15 -16.26 -1.54
CA LEU A 93 -3.01 -15.84 -0.15
C LEU A 93 -2.77 -17.08 0.73
N TYR A 94 -1.75 -17.01 1.55
CA TYR A 94 -1.33 -18.13 2.39
C TYR A 94 -1.39 -17.74 3.86
N ASP A 95 -1.91 -18.63 4.70
CA ASP A 95 -1.80 -18.47 6.14
C ASP A 95 -0.37 -18.77 6.56
N TRP A 96 0.24 -17.79 7.22
CA TRP A 96 1.64 -17.87 7.58
C TRP A 96 1.90 -17.09 8.86
N GLN A 97 2.71 -17.67 9.73
CA GLN A 97 3.11 -17.01 10.96
C GLN A 97 4.63 -16.91 10.99
N PRO A 98 5.21 -15.70 11.16
CA PRO A 98 6.66 -15.56 11.21
C PRO A 98 7.23 -16.30 12.42
N ALA A 99 8.44 -16.82 12.27
CA ALA A 99 9.14 -17.53 13.36
C ALA A 99 9.34 -16.61 14.58
N THR A 100 9.33 -15.31 14.38
CA THR A 100 9.52 -14.31 15.43
C THR A 100 8.20 -13.81 16.03
N PHE A 101 7.06 -14.42 15.68
CA PHE A 101 5.74 -13.92 16.09
C PHE A 101 5.63 -13.70 17.60
N ASP A 102 6.15 -14.64 18.40
CA ASP A 102 6.08 -14.57 19.86
C ASP A 102 6.85 -13.36 20.44
N TYR A 103 7.68 -12.74 19.63
CA TYR A 103 8.48 -11.58 20.03
C TYR A 103 7.98 -10.26 19.43
N LEU A 104 6.93 -10.32 18.61
CA LEU A 104 6.37 -9.14 17.95
C LEU A 104 5.30 -8.47 18.79
N TYR A 105 4.51 -9.26 19.50
CA TYR A 105 3.38 -8.76 20.30
C TYR A 105 3.37 -9.39 21.67
N ALA A 106 2.85 -8.66 22.64
CA ALA A 106 2.44 -9.27 23.90
C ALA A 106 1.23 -10.16 23.68
N ASN A 107 1.03 -11.18 24.51
CA ASN A 107 -0.03 -12.17 24.32
C ASN A 107 -1.46 -11.62 24.41
N ASP A 108 -1.64 -10.41 24.90
CA ASP A 108 -2.95 -9.74 24.98
C ASP A 108 -3.18 -8.71 23.87
N GLU A 109 -2.28 -8.61 22.89
CA GLU A 109 -2.34 -7.59 21.83
C GLU A 109 -2.91 -8.12 20.50
N TYR A 110 -3.11 -9.43 20.36
CA TYR A 110 -3.55 -10.02 19.10
C TYR A 110 -4.64 -11.07 19.27
#